data_3c9159ceb25df821637ca69547877e87
#
_entry.id   3c9159ceb25df821637ca69547877e87
#
_cell.length_a   1.000
_cell.length_b   1.000
_cell.length_c   1.000
_cell.angle_alpha   90.00
_cell.angle_beta   90.00
_cell.angle_gamma   90.00
#
_symmetry.space_group_name_H-M   'P 1'
#
loop_
_entity.id
_entity.type
_entity.pdbx_description
1 polymer ?
#
loop_
_entity_poly.entity_id
_entity_poly.type
_entity_poly.pdbx_seq_one_letter_code
_entity_poly.pdbx_strand_id
1 'polypeptide(L)' 'MRTATIEILHEGETVFGSRTAGQYFVREYEGGEEMGGGFFKTITEAEARVREYQNDEK' A
#
# COMPACT_ATOMS: atom_id res chain seq x y z
N MET A 1 -8.61 -14.10 -2.84
CA MET A 1 -7.29 -13.82 -3.45
C MET A 1 -6.80 -12.46 -3.03
N ARG A 2 -5.62 -12.37 -2.46
CA ARG A 2 -5.05 -11.12 -2.00
C ARG A 2 -4.21 -10.48 -3.09
N THR A 3 -4.45 -9.21 -3.31
CA THR A 3 -3.64 -8.43 -4.24
C THR A 3 -3.26 -7.12 -3.57
N ALA A 4 -2.25 -6.46 -4.10
CA ALA A 4 -1.84 -5.17 -3.59
C ALA A 4 -1.27 -4.34 -4.72
N THR A 5 -1.43 -3.02 -4.61
CA THR A 5 -0.90 -2.08 -5.58
C THR A 5 -0.09 -1.02 -4.85
N ILE A 6 0.85 -0.41 -5.58
CA ILE A 6 1.67 0.66 -5.03
C ILE A 6 1.31 1.95 -5.77
N GLU A 7 0.96 2.99 -5.00
CA GLU A 7 0.69 4.30 -5.56
C GLU A 7 1.83 5.25 -5.17
N ILE A 8 2.30 6.02 -6.14
CA ILE A 8 3.30 7.05 -5.89
C ILE A 8 2.56 8.33 -5.54
N LEU A 9 2.87 8.91 -4.39
CA LEU A 9 2.19 10.08 -3.87
C LEU A 9 3.05 11.31 -3.99
N HIS A 10 2.41 12.45 -4.23
CA HIS A 10 3.10 13.73 -4.28
C HIS A 10 3.15 14.34 -2.89
N GLU A 11 4.13 15.20 -2.66
CA GLU A 11 4.29 15.87 -1.38
C GLU A 11 3.03 16.66 -1.04
N GLY A 12 2.53 16.46 0.18
CA GLY A 12 1.33 17.15 0.65
C GLY A 12 0.03 16.48 0.27
N GLU A 13 0.08 15.43 -0.53
CA GLU A 13 -1.12 14.68 -0.92
C GLU A 13 -1.69 13.93 0.28
N THR A 14 -3.00 13.79 0.32
CA THR A 14 -3.67 13.07 1.41
C THR A 14 -4.32 11.80 0.89
N VAL A 15 -4.39 10.80 1.76
CA VAL A 15 -5.09 9.55 1.50
C VAL A 15 -5.98 9.26 2.70
N PHE A 16 -7.25 8.96 2.45
CA PHE A 16 -8.23 8.73 3.52
C PHE A 16 -8.35 9.93 4.47
N GLY A 17 -8.12 11.14 3.94
CA GLY A 17 -8.23 12.36 4.74
C GLY A 17 -7.04 12.64 5.63
N SER A 18 -6.00 11.81 5.57
CA SER A 18 -4.79 11.99 6.38
C SER A 18 -3.62 12.35 5.49
N ARG A 19 -2.71 13.17 6.00
CA ARG A 19 -1.47 13.45 5.29
C ARG A 19 -0.63 12.20 5.21
N THR A 20 0.03 12.00 4.07
CA THR A 20 0.89 10.85 3.88
C THR A 20 2.17 10.99 4.70
N ALA A 21 2.61 9.88 5.27
CA ALA A 21 3.86 9.83 6.01
C ALA A 21 5.04 9.45 5.11
N GLY A 22 4.78 9.16 3.84
CA GLY A 22 5.83 8.76 2.90
C GLY A 22 5.37 9.01 1.48
N GLN A 23 6.20 8.59 0.53
CA GLN A 23 5.95 8.83 -0.89
C GLN A 23 5.18 7.70 -1.57
N TYR A 24 5.08 6.56 -0.91
CA TYR A 24 4.47 5.37 -1.50
C TYR A 24 3.36 4.87 -0.61
N PHE A 25 2.22 4.57 -1.21
CA PHE A 25 1.09 4.02 -0.49
C PHE A 25 0.75 2.66 -1.09
N VAL A 26 0.75 1.63 -0.25
CA VAL A 26 0.36 0.28 -0.65
C VAL A 26 -1.10 0.10 -0.32
N ARG A 27 -1.92 -0.21 -1.34
CA ARG A 27 -3.32 -0.58 -1.14
C ARG A 27 -3.43 -2.08 -1.19
N GLU A 28 -4.11 -2.63 -0.22
CA GLU A 28 -4.27 -4.07 -0.08
C GLU A 28 -5.72 -4.46 -0.32
N TYR A 29 -5.91 -5.52 -1.10
CA TYR A 29 -7.23 -6.00 -1.47
C TYR A 29 -7.36 -7.47 -1.17
N GLU A 30 -8.58 -7.90 -0.86
CA GLU A 30 -8.89 -9.31 -0.71
C GLU A 30 -10.22 -9.56 -1.39
N GLY A 31 -10.22 -10.46 -2.40
CA GLY A 31 -11.42 -10.73 -3.17
C GLY A 31 -11.97 -9.51 -3.91
N GLY A 32 -11.11 -8.55 -4.25
CA GLY A 32 -11.53 -7.33 -4.92
C GLY A 32 -11.95 -6.20 -3.99
N GLU A 33 -11.98 -6.46 -2.69
CA GLU A 33 -12.38 -5.46 -1.69
C GLU A 33 -11.15 -4.85 -1.04
N GLU A 34 -11.11 -3.53 -0.94
CA GLU A 34 -9.99 -2.84 -0.33
C GLU A 34 -9.99 -3.03 1.18
N MET A 35 -8.89 -3.53 1.70
CA MET A 35 -8.76 -3.88 3.11
C MET A 35 -7.90 -2.89 3.89
N GLY A 36 -7.30 -1.92 3.21
CA GLY A 36 -6.44 -0.96 3.86
C GLY A 36 -5.09 -0.86 3.20
N GLY A 37 -4.06 -0.55 3.97
CA GLY A 37 -2.72 -0.43 3.43
C GLY A 37 -1.79 0.30 4.37
N GLY A 38 -0.70 0.82 3.83
CA GLY A 38 0.27 1.55 4.61
C GLY A 38 1.13 2.47 3.76
N PHE A 39 1.79 3.39 4.45
CA PHE A 39 2.69 4.36 3.81
C PHE A 39 4.14 3.92 4.00
N PHE A 40 4.94 4.08 2.96
CA PHE A 40 6.35 3.70 2.99
C PHE A 40 7.19 4.82 2.39
N LYS A 41 8.42 4.94 2.86
CA LYS A 41 9.32 6.00 2.41
C LYS A 41 10.09 5.62 1.16
N THR A 42 10.25 4.32 0.91
CA THR A 42 11.01 3.85 -0.26
C THR A 42 10.21 2.81 -1.01
N ILE A 43 10.49 2.71 -2.31
CA ILE A 43 9.83 1.71 -3.15
C ILE A 43 10.20 0.28 -2.72
N THR A 44 11.43 0.10 -2.23
CA THR A 44 11.87 -1.21 -1.76
C THR A 44 11.01 -1.71 -0.61
N GLU A 45 10.70 -0.81 0.33
CA GLU A 45 9.84 -1.16 1.46
C GLU A 45 8.43 -1.46 1.00
N ALA A 46 7.91 -0.66 0.06
CA ALA A 46 6.56 -0.87 -0.46
C ALA A 46 6.46 -2.21 -1.19
N GLU A 47 7.46 -2.54 -2.00
CA GLU A 47 7.47 -3.81 -2.72
C GLU A 47 7.57 -5.00 -1.75
N ALA A 48 8.36 -4.85 -0.71
CA ALA A 48 8.47 -5.90 0.30
C ALA A 48 7.12 -6.15 0.97
N ARG A 49 6.37 -5.09 1.25
CA ARG A 49 5.05 -5.23 1.85
C ARG A 49 4.06 -5.90 0.92
N VAL A 50 4.09 -5.53 -0.37
CA VAL A 50 3.22 -6.15 -1.36
C VAL A 50 3.47 -7.66 -1.42
N ARG A 51 4.75 -8.04 -1.48
CA ARG A 51 5.12 -9.44 -1.54
C ARG A 51 4.68 -10.20 -0.31
N GLU A 52 4.89 -9.61 0.86
CA GLU A 52 4.51 -10.23 2.12
C GLU A 52 3.01 -10.43 2.22
N TYR A 53 2.23 -9.42 1.82
CA TYR A 53 0.79 -9.50 1.87
C TYR A 53 0.26 -10.59 0.94
N GLN A 54 0.79 -10.67 -0.28
CA GLN A 54 0.35 -11.68 -1.23
C GLN A 54 0.75 -13.09 -0.81
N ASN A 55 1.91 -13.23 -0.17
CA ASN A 55 2.39 -14.53 0.28
C ASN A 55 1.67 -15.03 1.53
N ASP A 56 1.03 -14.15 2.28
CA ASP A 56 0.28 -14.55 3.46
C ASP A 56 -1.04 -15.24 3.13
N GLU A 57 -1.44 -15.18 1.89
CA GLU A 57 -2.67 -15.83 1.45
C GLU A 57 -2.48 -17.34 1.46
N LYS A 58 -3.45 -18.05 2.02
CA LYS A 58 -3.44 -19.51 2.05
C LYS A 58 -4.67 -20.06 1.37
#